data_ec43f8e9943a7f0e4e5ca6eb1bf5c088
#
_entry.id   ec43f8e9943a7f0e4e5ca6eb1bf5c088
#
_cell.length_a   1.000
_cell.length_b   1.000
_cell.length_c   1.000
_cell.angle_alpha   90.00
_cell.angle_beta   90.00
_cell.angle_gamma   90.00
#
_symmetry.space_group_name_H-M   'P 1'
#
loop_
_entity.id
_entity.type
_entity.pdbx_description
1 polymer ?
#
loop_
_entity_poly.entity_id
_entity_poly.type
_entity_poly.pdbx_seq_one_letter_code
_entity_poly.pdbx_strand_id
1 'polypeptide(L)'
;MNDDLYHERLVALARAADNAGVVSPPALSGEADNPLCGDRVRMTLRVKDGRIAALAHKTRGCLLCEAAAAAIGRRAPGSGIEDVHSIAARLRDWLKNGTDLPAGTWPELADFAPVRAVKSRHDCVLLPFDALIQALKEVDPR
;
A
#
# COMPACT_ATOMS: atom_id res chain seq x y z
N MET A 1 -6.52 -9.23 -22.74
CA MET A 1 -6.27 -8.28 -21.64
C MET A 1 -5.33 -7.19 -22.12
N ASN A 2 -5.62 -5.97 -21.81
CA ASN A 2 -4.83 -4.84 -22.28
C ASN A 2 -3.91 -4.34 -21.15
N ASP A 3 -2.65 -4.74 -21.16
CA ASP A 3 -1.67 -4.32 -20.16
C ASP A 3 -1.42 -2.81 -20.21
N ASP A 4 -1.60 -2.17 -21.37
CA ASP A 4 -1.44 -0.72 -21.51
C ASP A 4 -2.47 0.03 -20.67
N LEU A 5 -3.70 -0.47 -20.59
CA LEU A 5 -4.73 0.14 -19.76
C LEU A 5 -4.36 0.08 -18.28
N TYR A 6 -3.89 -1.07 -17.82
CA TYR A 6 -3.43 -1.22 -16.43
C TYR A 6 -2.25 -0.30 -16.15
N HIS A 7 -1.31 -0.22 -17.09
CA HIS A 7 -0.15 0.67 -16.95
C HIS A 7 -0.60 2.13 -16.83
N GLU A 8 -1.51 2.58 -17.67
CA GLU A 8 -2.03 3.95 -17.61
C GLU A 8 -2.69 4.26 -16.27
N ARG A 9 -3.46 3.31 -15.74
CA ARG A 9 -4.11 3.46 -14.43
C ARG A 9 -3.09 3.54 -13.30
N LEU A 10 -2.04 2.72 -13.35
CA LEU A 10 -0.98 2.76 -12.35
C LEU A 10 -0.19 4.06 -12.41
N VAL A 11 0.08 4.56 -13.61
CA VAL A 11 0.74 5.85 -13.78
C VAL A 11 -0.12 6.97 -13.20
N ALA A 12 -1.42 6.96 -13.50
CA ALA A 12 -2.34 7.98 -12.98
C ALA A 12 -2.41 7.93 -11.44
N LEU A 13 -2.48 6.74 -10.87
CA LEU A 13 -2.52 6.55 -9.43
C LEU A 13 -1.23 7.06 -8.77
N ALA A 14 -0.09 6.70 -9.31
CA ALA A 14 1.21 7.15 -8.78
C ALA A 14 1.34 8.67 -8.86
N ARG A 15 0.90 9.28 -9.95
CA ARG A 15 0.95 10.74 -10.13
C ARG A 15 0.00 11.48 -9.20
N ALA A 16 -1.16 10.89 -8.91
CA ALA A 16 -2.10 11.47 -7.96
C ALA A 16 -1.49 11.53 -6.55
N ALA A 17 -0.66 10.54 -6.20
CA ALA A 17 0.13 10.52 -4.97
C ALA A 17 -0.69 10.87 -3.72
N ASP A 18 -1.90 10.33 -3.61
CA ASP A 18 -2.83 10.65 -2.53
C ASP A 18 -2.15 10.59 -1.17
N ASN A 19 -2.21 11.69 -0.43
CA ASN A 19 -1.61 11.84 0.90
C ASN A 19 -0.08 11.71 0.95
N ALA A 20 0.62 12.06 -0.13
CA ALA A 20 2.07 12.18 -0.07
C ALA A 20 2.46 13.24 0.97
N GLY A 21 3.48 12.95 1.78
CA GLY A 21 3.94 13.87 2.81
C GLY A 21 4.20 13.16 4.14
N VAL A 22 4.03 13.93 5.22
CA VAL A 22 4.26 13.45 6.60
C VAL A 22 3.13 13.94 7.49
N VAL A 23 2.60 13.06 8.34
CA VAL A 23 1.63 13.45 9.38
C VAL A 23 2.40 14.16 10.49
N SER A 24 1.88 15.32 10.93
CA SER A 24 2.50 16.09 12.02
C SER A 24 2.52 15.30 13.31
N PRO A 25 3.59 15.41 14.12
CA PRO A 25 3.62 14.76 15.43
C PRO A 25 2.49 15.22 16.35
N PRO A 26 1.97 14.33 17.25
CA PRO A 26 2.43 12.97 17.45
C PRO A 26 1.90 12.04 16.37
N ALA A 27 2.74 11.12 15.90
CA ALA A 27 2.36 10.17 14.86
C ALA A 27 3.14 8.87 15.02
N LEU A 28 2.51 7.78 14.56
CA LEU A 28 3.19 6.50 14.40
C LEU A 28 3.97 6.52 13.08
N SER A 29 5.06 5.80 13.02
CA SER A 29 5.91 5.75 11.83
C SER A 29 6.37 4.34 11.57
N GLY A 30 6.39 3.97 10.31
CA GLY A 30 6.93 2.69 9.85
C GLY A 30 7.69 2.88 8.55
N GLU A 31 8.75 2.12 8.39
CA GLU A 31 9.56 2.15 7.18
C GLU A 31 9.77 0.74 6.65
N ALA A 32 9.89 0.65 5.34
CA ALA A 32 10.30 -0.57 4.66
C ALA A 32 11.17 -0.20 3.48
N ASP A 33 12.18 -1.01 3.22
CA ASP A 33 13.05 -0.80 2.08
C ASP A 33 13.38 -2.12 1.42
N ASN A 34 13.65 -2.06 0.12
CA ASN A 34 14.10 -3.20 -0.66
C ASN A 34 15.53 -2.90 -1.13
N PRO A 35 16.55 -3.51 -0.49
CA PRO A 35 17.93 -3.21 -0.83
C PRO A 35 18.33 -3.64 -2.24
N LEU A 36 17.57 -4.57 -2.84
CA LEU A 36 17.88 -5.06 -4.18
C LEU A 36 17.57 -4.02 -5.26
N CYS A 37 16.51 -3.22 -5.06
CA CYS A 37 16.11 -2.19 -6.03
C CYS A 37 16.23 -0.77 -5.49
N GLY A 38 16.56 -0.61 -4.20
CA GLY A 38 16.72 0.71 -3.60
C GLY A 38 15.41 1.42 -3.27
N ASP A 39 14.27 0.74 -3.41
CA ASP A 39 12.98 1.33 -3.05
C ASP A 39 12.87 1.50 -1.53
N ARG A 40 12.29 2.61 -1.12
CA ARG A 40 12.07 2.91 0.30
C ARG A 40 10.74 3.62 0.49
N VAL A 41 9.99 3.20 1.49
CA VAL A 41 8.71 3.80 1.85
C VAL A 41 8.68 4.10 3.34
N ARG A 42 8.20 5.29 3.68
CA ARG A 42 7.91 5.66 5.06
C ARG A 42 6.43 6.00 5.15
N MET A 43 5.74 5.38 6.10
CA MET A 43 4.36 5.70 6.43
C MET A 43 4.31 6.41 7.78
N THR A 44 3.56 7.50 7.85
CA THR A 44 3.25 8.18 9.11
C THR A 44 1.74 8.24 9.26
N LEU A 45 1.25 8.00 10.47
CA LEU A 45 -0.19 7.95 10.67
C LEU A 45 -0.59 8.22 12.12
N ARG A 46 -1.86 8.55 12.30
CA ARG A 46 -2.52 8.60 13.61
C ARG A 46 -3.65 7.60 13.62
N VAL A 47 -3.83 6.98 14.78
CA VAL A 47 -4.92 6.03 15.02
C VAL A 47 -5.83 6.60 16.08
N LYS A 48 -7.14 6.47 15.87
CA LYS A 48 -8.15 6.87 16.84
C LYS A 48 -9.30 5.88 16.76
N ASP A 49 -9.68 5.33 17.94
CA ASP A 49 -10.80 4.40 18.06
C ASP A 49 -10.69 3.19 17.10
N GLY A 50 -9.48 2.65 16.97
CA GLY A 50 -9.25 1.47 16.11
C GLY A 50 -9.24 1.75 14.62
N ARG A 51 -9.24 3.02 14.22
CA ARG A 51 -9.24 3.44 12.82
C ARG A 51 -8.07 4.35 12.53
N ILE A 52 -7.64 4.36 11.27
CA ILE A 52 -6.62 5.29 10.81
C ILE A 52 -7.26 6.66 10.62
N ALA A 53 -6.92 7.60 11.53
CA ALA A 53 -7.47 8.95 11.50
C ALA A 53 -6.75 9.85 10.50
N ALA A 54 -5.45 9.65 10.32
CA ALA A 54 -4.64 10.40 9.36
C ALA A 54 -3.51 9.50 8.87
N LEU A 55 -3.11 9.68 7.63
CA LEU A 55 -2.01 8.92 7.04
C LEU A 55 -1.33 9.73 5.96
N ALA A 56 -0.02 9.64 5.90
CA ALA A 56 0.77 10.20 4.81
C ALA A 56 1.93 9.25 4.50
N HIS A 57 2.49 9.39 3.31
CA HIS A 57 3.60 8.55 2.89
C HIS A 57 4.67 9.35 2.16
N LYS A 58 5.91 8.92 2.34
CA LYS A 58 7.04 9.34 1.51
C LYS A 58 7.59 8.09 0.83
N THR A 59 7.59 8.12 -0.49
CA THR A 59 7.95 6.96 -1.29
C THR A 59 9.08 7.32 -2.24
N ARG A 60 10.12 6.50 -2.22
CA ARG A 60 11.22 6.59 -3.18
C ARG A 60 11.34 5.22 -3.82
N GLY A 61 10.82 5.08 -5.03
CA GLY A 61 10.80 3.77 -5.65
C GLY A 61 10.26 3.79 -7.07
N CYS A 62 10.08 2.60 -7.62
CA CYS A 62 9.56 2.43 -8.96
C CYS A 62 8.07 2.79 -9.03
N LEU A 63 7.54 2.81 -10.24
CA LEU A 63 6.13 3.12 -10.48
C LEU A 63 5.19 2.26 -9.64
N LEU A 64 5.47 0.96 -9.52
CA LEU A 64 4.60 0.04 -8.77
C LEU A 64 4.58 0.40 -7.28
N CYS A 65 5.73 0.74 -6.73
CA CYS A 65 5.85 1.15 -5.34
C CYS A 65 5.08 2.45 -5.10
N GLU A 66 5.25 3.43 -5.97
CA GLU A 66 4.54 4.72 -5.86
C GLU A 66 3.03 4.55 -6.01
N ALA A 67 2.59 3.72 -6.96
CA ALA A 67 1.16 3.46 -7.15
C ALA A 67 0.54 2.76 -5.95
N ALA A 68 1.23 1.78 -5.37
CA ALA A 68 0.74 1.09 -4.17
C ALA A 68 0.65 2.03 -2.97
N ALA A 69 1.65 2.90 -2.78
CA ALA A 69 1.62 3.89 -1.72
C ALA A 69 0.46 4.87 -1.90
N ALA A 70 0.19 5.30 -3.13
CA ALA A 70 -0.93 6.18 -3.44
C ALA A 70 -2.28 5.51 -3.17
N ALA A 71 -2.41 4.22 -3.46
CA ALA A 71 -3.63 3.46 -3.15
C ALA A 71 -3.88 3.44 -1.64
N ILE A 72 -2.84 3.21 -0.86
CA ILE A 72 -2.92 3.28 0.61
C ILE A 72 -3.35 4.68 1.04
N GLY A 73 -2.72 5.72 0.51
CA GLY A 73 -3.05 7.10 0.84
C GLY A 73 -4.50 7.45 0.54
N ARG A 74 -5.05 6.88 -0.52
CA ARG A 74 -6.43 7.12 -0.94
C ARG A 74 -7.44 6.38 -0.08
N ARG A 75 -7.16 5.14 0.31
CA ARG A 75 -8.15 4.24 0.90
C ARG A 75 -7.99 3.97 2.40
N ALA A 76 -6.75 4.03 2.92
CA ALA A 76 -6.50 3.70 4.32
C ALA A 76 -7.09 4.71 5.32
N PRO A 77 -7.06 6.03 5.06
CA PRO A 77 -7.68 6.96 6.01
C PRO A 77 -9.16 6.65 6.22
N GLY A 78 -9.57 6.54 7.46
CA GLY A 78 -10.94 6.16 7.84
C GLY A 78 -11.17 4.67 7.96
N SER A 79 -10.21 3.84 7.52
CA SER A 79 -10.33 2.38 7.59
C SER A 79 -9.99 1.87 8.98
N GLY A 80 -10.63 0.76 9.37
CA GLY A 80 -10.26 0.04 10.58
C GLY A 80 -8.90 -0.62 10.43
N ILE A 81 -8.16 -0.71 11.53
CA ILE A 81 -6.84 -1.34 11.55
C ILE A 81 -6.91 -2.79 11.09
N GLU A 82 -7.92 -3.53 11.56
CA GLU A 82 -8.10 -4.93 11.18
C GLU A 82 -8.37 -5.08 9.68
N ASP A 83 -9.15 -4.17 9.10
CA ASP A 83 -9.44 -4.17 7.67
C ASP A 83 -8.18 -3.97 6.85
N VAL A 84 -7.31 -3.06 7.28
CA VAL A 84 -6.05 -2.80 6.61
C VAL A 84 -5.14 -4.03 6.65
N HIS A 85 -5.04 -4.69 7.80
CA HIS A 85 -4.27 -5.93 7.92
C HIS A 85 -4.81 -7.01 6.98
N SER A 86 -6.13 -7.15 6.91
CA SER A 86 -6.80 -8.11 6.04
C SER A 86 -6.51 -7.83 4.57
N ILE A 87 -6.61 -6.56 4.16
CA ILE A 87 -6.35 -6.17 2.78
C ILE A 87 -4.91 -6.46 2.39
N ALA A 88 -3.96 -6.15 3.26
CA ALA A 88 -2.54 -6.43 3.00
C ALA A 88 -2.29 -7.93 2.82
N ALA A 89 -2.88 -8.76 3.68
CA ALA A 89 -2.73 -10.22 3.58
C ALA A 89 -3.35 -10.77 2.30
N ARG A 90 -4.53 -10.28 1.93
CA ARG A 90 -5.23 -10.73 0.71
C ARG A 90 -4.50 -10.30 -0.56
N LEU A 91 -3.93 -9.11 -0.55
CA LEU A 91 -3.11 -8.63 -1.67
C LEU A 91 -1.90 -9.55 -1.86
N ARG A 92 -1.22 -9.89 -0.77
CA ARG A 92 -0.07 -10.79 -0.82
C ARG A 92 -0.44 -12.15 -1.41
N ASP A 93 -1.54 -12.73 -0.94
CA ASP A 93 -2.01 -14.02 -1.44
C ASP A 93 -2.40 -13.95 -2.93
N TRP A 94 -3.06 -12.88 -3.33
CA TRP A 94 -3.44 -12.67 -4.71
C TRP A 94 -2.24 -12.57 -5.64
N LEU A 95 -1.20 -11.84 -5.20
CA LEU A 95 0.02 -11.70 -6.00
C LEU A 95 0.85 -12.99 -6.03
N LYS A 96 1.09 -13.59 -4.87
CA LYS A 96 2.07 -14.68 -4.72
C LYS A 96 1.48 -16.07 -4.87
N ASN A 97 0.24 -16.29 -4.46
CA ASN A 97 -0.37 -17.61 -4.38
C ASN A 97 -1.51 -17.81 -5.38
N GLY A 98 -1.83 -16.82 -6.19
CA GLY A 98 -2.84 -16.93 -7.23
C GLY A 98 -4.28 -16.97 -6.74
N THR A 99 -4.53 -16.68 -5.47
CA THR A 99 -5.90 -16.62 -4.95
C THR A 99 -6.65 -15.43 -5.56
N ASP A 100 -7.97 -15.50 -5.56
CA ASP A 100 -8.79 -14.39 -6.04
C ASP A 100 -8.72 -13.21 -5.09
N LEU A 101 -8.83 -12.00 -5.63
CA LEU A 101 -8.93 -10.79 -4.83
C LEU A 101 -10.40 -10.60 -4.45
N PRO A 102 -10.77 -10.74 -3.17
CA PRO A 102 -12.17 -10.71 -2.78
C PRO A 102 -12.85 -9.37 -3.08
N ALA A 103 -14.15 -9.42 -3.31
CA ALA A 103 -14.97 -8.23 -3.37
C ALA A 103 -14.84 -7.46 -2.04
N GLY A 104 -14.86 -6.14 -2.11
CA GLY A 104 -14.72 -5.31 -0.92
C GLY A 104 -13.29 -4.87 -0.62
N THR A 105 -12.31 -5.38 -1.38
CA THR A 105 -10.95 -4.81 -1.30
C THR A 105 -10.91 -3.47 -2.04
N TRP A 106 -9.83 -2.75 -1.88
CA TRP A 106 -9.67 -1.44 -2.54
C TRP A 106 -9.66 -1.64 -4.07
N PRO A 107 -10.51 -0.89 -4.81
CA PRO A 107 -10.63 -1.10 -6.26
C PRO A 107 -9.32 -0.94 -7.03
N GLU A 108 -8.45 -0.04 -6.60
CA GLU A 108 -7.19 0.22 -7.27
C GLU A 108 -6.27 -0.99 -7.29
N LEU A 109 -6.43 -1.92 -6.35
CA LEU A 109 -5.55 -3.09 -6.27
C LEU A 109 -5.69 -3.99 -7.48
N ALA A 110 -6.86 -4.02 -8.10
CA ALA A 110 -7.08 -4.82 -9.31
C ALA A 110 -6.18 -4.36 -10.47
N ASP A 111 -5.75 -3.11 -10.47
CA ASP A 111 -4.89 -2.57 -11.52
C ASP A 111 -3.48 -3.16 -11.51
N PHE A 112 -3.10 -3.85 -10.43
CA PHE A 112 -1.82 -4.56 -10.34
C PHE A 112 -1.89 -5.99 -10.94
N ALA A 113 -3.01 -6.37 -11.55
CA ALA A 113 -3.18 -7.72 -12.09
C ALA A 113 -2.02 -8.21 -12.98
N PRO A 114 -1.47 -7.40 -13.90
CA PRO A 114 -0.35 -7.87 -14.73
C PRO A 114 0.90 -8.22 -13.92
N VAL A 115 1.06 -7.65 -12.73
CA VAL A 115 2.22 -7.89 -11.86
C VAL A 115 2.22 -9.32 -11.30
N ARG A 116 1.05 -9.96 -11.22
CA ARG A 116 0.93 -11.33 -10.69
C ARG A 116 1.85 -12.31 -11.41
N ALA A 117 2.04 -12.12 -12.71
CA ALA A 117 2.89 -12.98 -13.53
C ALA A 117 4.39 -12.64 -13.41
N VAL A 118 4.74 -11.54 -12.73
CA VAL A 118 6.12 -11.05 -12.66
C VAL A 118 6.59 -11.11 -11.21
N LYS A 119 7.08 -12.28 -10.80
CA LYS A 119 7.45 -12.55 -9.41
C LYS A 119 8.44 -11.54 -8.83
N SER A 120 9.40 -11.09 -9.65
CA SER A 120 10.41 -10.13 -9.22
C SER A 120 9.84 -8.76 -8.85
N ARG A 121 8.58 -8.49 -9.20
CA ARG A 121 7.92 -7.21 -8.94
C ARG A 121 6.92 -7.26 -7.79
N HIS A 122 6.62 -8.44 -7.27
CA HIS A 122 5.64 -8.57 -6.18
C HIS A 122 6.04 -7.72 -4.98
N ASP A 123 7.31 -7.73 -4.61
CA ASP A 123 7.79 -6.98 -3.45
C ASP A 123 7.72 -5.47 -3.65
N CYS A 124 7.80 -4.99 -4.89
CA CYS A 124 7.62 -3.56 -5.16
C CYS A 124 6.21 -3.09 -4.78
N VAL A 125 5.21 -3.91 -5.10
CA VAL A 125 3.81 -3.60 -4.75
C VAL A 125 3.58 -3.73 -3.24
N LEU A 126 4.19 -4.72 -2.61
CA LEU A 126 3.97 -5.02 -1.20
C LEU A 126 4.75 -4.10 -0.25
N LEU A 127 5.82 -3.46 -0.71
CA LEU A 127 6.68 -2.65 0.14
C LEU A 127 5.92 -1.55 0.90
N PRO A 128 5.05 -0.75 0.26
CA PRO A 128 4.29 0.24 1.00
C PRO A 128 3.37 -0.36 2.06
N PHE A 129 2.80 -1.54 1.78
CA PHE A 129 1.98 -2.25 2.76
C PHE A 129 2.83 -2.72 3.94
N ASP A 130 4.06 -3.17 3.69
CA ASP A 130 4.97 -3.58 4.76
C ASP A 130 5.30 -2.39 5.68
N ALA A 131 5.52 -1.20 5.10
CA ALA A 131 5.76 0.02 5.88
C ALA A 131 4.53 0.38 6.73
N LEU A 132 3.34 0.24 6.17
CA LEU A 132 2.09 0.50 6.87
C LEU A 132 1.92 -0.46 8.06
N ILE A 133 2.11 -1.75 7.83
CA ILE A 133 2.00 -2.76 8.89
C ILE A 133 3.05 -2.51 9.98
N GLN A 134 4.26 -2.11 9.59
CA GLN A 134 5.30 -1.75 10.55
C GLN A 134 4.87 -0.58 11.44
N ALA A 135 4.23 0.45 10.85
CA ALA A 135 3.73 1.59 11.60
C ALA A 135 2.64 1.19 12.60
N LEU A 136 1.85 0.17 12.27
CA LEU A 136 0.74 -0.30 13.10
C LEU A 136 1.15 -1.33 14.15
N LYS A 137 2.41 -1.73 14.18
CA LYS A 137 2.88 -2.84 15.04
C LYS A 137 2.63 -2.64 16.52
N GLU A 138 2.71 -1.39 16.98
CA GLU A 138 2.54 -1.08 18.40
C GLU A 138 1.09 -0.77 18.75
N VAL A 139 0.19 -0.85 17.77
CA VAL A 139 -1.22 -0.58 18.00
C VAL A 139 -1.95 -1.91 18.18
N ASP A 140 -2.70 -2.03 19.27
CA ASP A 140 -3.58 -3.18 19.48
C ASP A 140 -4.67 -3.15 18.41
N PRO A 141 -4.83 -4.21 17.60
CA PRO A 141 -5.81 -4.23 16.51
C PRO A 141 -7.27 -4.29 16.96
N ARG A 142 -7.51 -4.43 18.24
CA ARG A 142 -8.89 -4.47 18.78
C ARG A 142 -9.57 -3.11 18.77
#